data_4eebd947a52c30db3831f23ddef3b73d
#
_entry.id   4eebd947a52c30db3831f23ddef3b73d
#
_cell.length_a   1.000
_cell.length_b   1.000
_cell.length_c   1.000
_cell.angle_alpha   90.00
_cell.angle_beta   90.00
_cell.angle_gamma   90.00
#
_symmetry.space_group_name_H-M   'P 1'
#
loop_
_entity.id
_entity.type
_entity.pdbx_description
1 polymer ?
#
loop_
_entity_poly.entity_id
_entity_poly.type
_entity_poly.pdbx_seq_one_letter_code
_entity_poly.pdbx_strand_id
1 'polypeptide(L)'
;MNDYAAMPSEDREVGALSLPPHSMEAEQSVLGGLMLENPAWDRIADVVSGEDFYRHEHRLIFRSIAKLINESRPADVITVQEDLQRNEELEAAGGFEYLITLAQNTPSAANIRRYAEIVRERSIMRQLAEVGTEIARSAFNPQGRDAGQLLDEAENKVFQIAESTVKSKQGFLEMPDLLKEVVQRIDMLYSRDNPDEVTGVPTGFIDLDKKTSGLQPGDLIIVAGRPSMGKTAFSINIAEYVAIEKHLPVAVFSMEMGGAQLVMRMLGSVGRLDQSVLKTGRLEDEHWGRLNEAVVKLSDAPMFIDETPNLTALELRARARRLARRFDGRLGLIVIDYLQLMAGSGRSDNRASELGEISRSLKALAKELQVPIIALSQLSRTVEQRTDKRPMMSDLRESGAIEQDADLIMFMYRDEYYNQDSPMKGLAECIIGKHRNGPVGKIFLTWTGQFTKFDNAAYIPEEAKIED
;
A
#
# COMPACT_ATOMS: atom_id res chain seq x y z
N MET A 1 7.52 37.91 49.22
CA MET A 1 6.07 37.89 49.13
C MET A 1 5.75 37.45 47.68
N ASN A 2 5.60 36.17 47.50
CA ASN A 2 5.14 35.55 46.24
C ASN A 2 4.06 34.55 46.59
N ASP A 3 2.82 34.98 46.43
CA ASP A 3 1.65 34.12 46.46
C ASP A 3 1.54 33.36 45.15
N TYR A 4 1.96 32.10 45.15
CA TYR A 4 1.48 31.10 44.17
C TYR A 4 0.22 30.46 44.77
N ALA A 5 -0.93 30.95 44.34
CA ALA A 5 -2.19 30.34 44.64
C ALA A 5 -2.19 28.92 44.04
N ALA A 6 -2.26 27.90 44.93
CA ALA A 6 -2.47 26.53 44.56
C ALA A 6 -3.88 26.39 43.96
N MET A 7 -3.99 25.89 42.72
CA MET A 7 -5.28 25.49 42.16
C MET A 7 -5.87 24.31 42.96
N PRO A 8 -7.18 24.29 43.14
CA PRO A 8 -7.86 23.29 43.98
C PRO A 8 -7.69 21.87 43.40
N SER A 9 -7.49 20.90 44.29
CA SER A 9 -7.31 19.47 43.99
C SER A 9 -8.55 18.76 43.43
N GLU A 10 -9.67 19.43 43.33
CA GLU A 10 -10.94 18.87 42.84
C GLU A 10 -10.98 18.60 41.33
N ASP A 11 -10.19 19.30 40.50
CA ASP A 11 -10.18 19.11 39.06
C ASP A 11 -9.43 17.83 38.61
N ARG A 12 -8.63 17.18 39.47
CA ARG A 12 -7.94 15.94 39.19
C ARG A 12 -8.77 14.69 39.38
N GLU A 13 -9.76 14.70 40.28
CA GLU A 13 -10.66 13.55 40.53
C GLU A 13 -11.83 13.51 39.54
N VAL A 14 -12.25 14.64 38.98
CA VAL A 14 -13.32 14.71 37.97
C VAL A 14 -12.83 14.20 36.60
N GLY A 15 -11.54 14.31 36.32
CA GLY A 15 -10.92 13.71 35.11
C GLY A 15 -10.85 12.18 35.14
N ALA A 16 -10.98 11.54 36.30
CA ALA A 16 -10.95 10.08 36.47
C ALA A 16 -12.31 9.40 36.23
N LEU A 17 -13.40 10.16 36.09
CA LEU A 17 -14.76 9.69 35.83
C LEU A 17 -15.27 10.14 34.43
N SER A 18 -14.42 10.25 33.43
CA SER A 18 -14.89 10.52 32.07
C SER A 18 -15.65 9.30 31.55
N LEU A 19 -16.98 9.41 31.47
CA LEU A 19 -17.81 8.39 30.81
C LEU A 19 -17.34 8.25 29.35
N PRO A 20 -17.20 7.01 28.84
CA PRO A 20 -16.82 6.80 27.46
C PRO A 20 -17.76 7.55 26.50
N PRO A 21 -17.25 8.16 25.42
CA PRO A 21 -18.08 8.89 24.47
C PRO A 21 -19.22 8.02 23.90
N HIS A 22 -20.49 8.46 24.08
CA HIS A 22 -21.67 7.77 23.57
C HIS A 22 -22.82 8.77 23.29
N SER A 23 -23.85 8.34 22.60
CA SER A 23 -25.13 9.04 22.47
C SER A 23 -26.25 8.02 22.52
N MET A 24 -26.92 7.96 23.65
CA MET A 24 -28.03 7.02 23.87
C MET A 24 -29.17 7.27 22.91
N GLU A 25 -29.49 8.56 22.69
CA GLU A 25 -30.59 8.99 21.82
C GLU A 25 -30.34 8.56 20.37
N ALA A 26 -29.06 8.67 19.90
CA ALA A 26 -28.72 8.26 18.55
C ALA A 26 -28.77 6.74 18.39
N GLU A 27 -28.27 5.98 19.37
CA GLU A 27 -28.34 4.51 19.36
C GLU A 27 -29.77 4.02 19.35
N GLN A 28 -30.63 4.56 20.23
CA GLN A 28 -32.04 4.21 20.32
C GLN A 28 -32.79 4.57 19.02
N SER A 29 -32.48 5.74 18.43
CA SER A 29 -33.10 6.18 17.18
C SER A 29 -32.70 5.30 15.99
N VAL A 30 -31.48 4.78 15.95
CA VAL A 30 -31.06 3.81 14.93
C VAL A 30 -31.82 2.50 15.07
N LEU A 31 -31.87 1.92 16.27
CA LEU A 31 -32.51 0.63 16.51
C LEU A 31 -34.03 0.71 16.30
N GLY A 32 -34.68 1.72 16.87
CA GLY A 32 -36.11 1.94 16.69
C GLY A 32 -36.47 2.24 15.23
N GLY A 33 -35.65 3.04 14.54
CA GLY A 33 -35.85 3.36 13.12
C GLY A 33 -35.77 2.13 12.22
N LEU A 34 -34.84 1.20 12.50
CA LEU A 34 -34.73 -0.07 11.75
C LEU A 34 -35.92 -0.99 11.98
N MET A 35 -36.43 -1.07 13.22
CA MET A 35 -37.62 -1.89 13.54
C MET A 35 -38.91 -1.32 12.95
N LEU A 36 -38.97 0.01 12.71
CA LEU A 36 -40.12 0.66 12.08
C LEU A 36 -40.06 0.61 10.54
N GLU A 37 -38.86 0.73 9.97
CA GLU A 37 -38.65 0.85 8.52
C GLU A 37 -37.40 0.03 8.12
N ASN A 38 -37.58 -1.27 7.82
CA ASN A 38 -36.45 -2.14 7.48
C ASN A 38 -35.66 -1.68 6.23
N PRO A 39 -36.25 -1.07 5.17
CA PRO A 39 -35.48 -0.49 4.04
C PRO A 39 -34.48 0.60 4.45
N ALA A 40 -34.62 1.17 5.67
CA ALA A 40 -33.64 2.11 6.19
C ALA A 40 -32.25 1.47 6.44
N TRP A 41 -32.20 0.13 6.51
CA TRP A 41 -30.95 -0.63 6.58
C TRP A 41 -29.97 -0.28 5.47
N ASP A 42 -30.44 -0.18 4.23
CA ASP A 42 -29.60 0.11 3.06
C ASP A 42 -28.88 1.46 3.17
N ARG A 43 -29.41 2.37 3.99
CA ARG A 43 -28.82 3.70 4.23
C ARG A 43 -27.71 3.73 5.27
N ILE A 44 -27.59 2.67 6.10
CA ILE A 44 -26.67 2.66 7.25
C ILE A 44 -25.80 1.41 7.37
N ALA A 45 -26.04 0.38 6.60
CA ALA A 45 -25.30 -0.88 6.65
C ALA A 45 -23.79 -0.71 6.40
N ASP A 46 -23.41 0.33 5.66
CA ASP A 46 -22.03 0.73 5.36
C ASP A 46 -21.44 1.73 6.40
N VAL A 47 -22.27 2.31 7.26
CA VAL A 47 -21.89 3.37 8.20
C VAL A 47 -21.58 2.81 9.59
N VAL A 48 -22.43 1.91 10.11
CA VAL A 48 -22.40 1.45 11.49
C VAL A 48 -22.46 -0.08 11.55
N SER A 49 -21.73 -0.63 12.52
CA SER A 49 -21.73 -2.06 12.87
C SER A 49 -22.23 -2.28 14.31
N GLY A 50 -22.50 -3.53 14.68
CA GLY A 50 -22.92 -3.87 16.05
C GLY A 50 -21.93 -3.43 17.12
N GLU A 51 -20.61 -3.47 16.81
CA GLU A 51 -19.56 -3.10 17.75
C GLU A 51 -19.48 -1.57 17.99
N ASP A 52 -20.14 -0.78 17.16
CA ASP A 52 -20.16 0.68 17.31
C ASP A 52 -21.11 1.16 18.41
N PHE A 53 -22.03 0.31 18.85
CA PHE A 53 -22.95 0.64 19.95
C PHE A 53 -22.25 0.57 21.30
N TYR A 54 -22.54 1.54 22.16
CA TYR A 54 -21.97 1.61 23.51
C TYR A 54 -22.59 0.57 24.43
N ARG A 55 -23.94 0.47 24.46
CA ARG A 55 -24.63 -0.47 25.33
C ARG A 55 -24.60 -1.87 24.76
N HIS A 56 -24.38 -2.82 25.66
CA HIS A 56 -24.40 -4.24 25.31
C HIS A 56 -25.76 -4.68 24.76
N GLU A 57 -26.84 -4.20 25.40
CA GLU A 57 -28.22 -4.45 24.98
C GLU A 57 -28.44 -3.99 23.50
N HIS A 58 -27.93 -2.81 23.14
CA HIS A 58 -28.05 -2.28 21.80
C HIS A 58 -27.27 -3.09 20.76
N ARG A 59 -26.09 -3.62 21.14
CA ARG A 59 -25.31 -4.52 20.29
C ARG A 59 -26.07 -5.80 19.96
N LEU A 60 -26.72 -6.41 20.96
CA LEU A 60 -27.52 -7.61 20.77
C LEU A 60 -28.71 -7.34 19.85
N ILE A 61 -29.45 -6.26 20.10
CA ILE A 61 -30.61 -5.87 19.29
C ILE A 61 -30.18 -5.60 17.85
N PHE A 62 -29.11 -4.80 17.62
CA PHE A 62 -28.62 -4.51 16.28
C PHE A 62 -28.17 -5.78 15.54
N ARG A 63 -27.49 -6.71 16.22
CA ARG A 63 -27.07 -8.00 15.64
C ARG A 63 -28.26 -8.84 15.20
N SER A 64 -29.31 -8.91 16.03
CA SER A 64 -30.54 -9.62 15.69
C SER A 64 -31.25 -8.97 14.48
N ILE A 65 -31.38 -7.64 14.45
CA ILE A 65 -31.96 -6.91 13.31
C ILE A 65 -31.15 -7.18 12.04
N ALA A 66 -29.82 -7.04 12.10
CA ALA A 66 -28.93 -7.29 10.97
C ALA A 66 -29.05 -8.72 10.42
N LYS A 67 -29.13 -9.71 11.31
CA LYS A 67 -29.32 -11.12 10.93
C LYS A 67 -30.66 -11.34 10.21
N LEU A 68 -31.77 -10.83 10.78
CA LEU A 68 -33.09 -10.99 10.19
C LEU A 68 -33.16 -10.36 8.79
N ILE A 69 -32.66 -9.13 8.64
CA ILE A 69 -32.67 -8.43 7.34
C ILE A 69 -31.79 -9.16 6.31
N ASN A 70 -30.60 -9.65 6.70
CA ASN A 70 -29.72 -10.43 5.82
C ASN A 70 -30.35 -11.77 5.39
N GLU A 71 -31.22 -12.35 6.24
CA GLU A 71 -32.03 -13.54 5.91
C GLU A 71 -33.28 -13.20 5.10
N SER A 72 -33.46 -11.93 4.68
CA SER A 72 -34.64 -11.42 3.99
C SER A 72 -35.94 -11.61 4.81
N ARG A 73 -35.84 -11.54 6.13
CA ARG A 73 -36.95 -11.63 7.07
C ARG A 73 -37.25 -10.24 7.65
N PRO A 74 -38.52 -9.94 7.92
CA PRO A 74 -38.88 -8.70 8.60
C PRO A 74 -38.17 -8.60 9.96
N ALA A 75 -37.69 -7.40 10.31
CA ALA A 75 -37.06 -7.12 11.59
C ALA A 75 -37.90 -6.08 12.35
N ASP A 76 -39.11 -6.45 12.76
CA ASP A 76 -39.97 -5.69 13.66
C ASP A 76 -39.80 -6.11 15.12
N VAL A 77 -40.47 -5.45 16.06
CA VAL A 77 -40.38 -5.69 17.48
C VAL A 77 -40.65 -7.15 17.83
N ILE A 78 -41.59 -7.81 17.14
CA ILE A 78 -42.01 -9.20 17.44
C ILE A 78 -40.96 -10.18 16.91
N THR A 79 -40.51 -10.02 15.67
CA THR A 79 -39.54 -10.92 15.06
C THR A 79 -38.16 -10.80 15.71
N VAL A 80 -37.75 -9.60 16.12
CA VAL A 80 -36.50 -9.36 16.89
C VAL A 80 -36.60 -10.01 18.28
N GLN A 81 -37.76 -9.89 18.96
CA GLN A 81 -38.00 -10.58 20.21
C GLN A 81 -37.83 -12.10 20.07
N GLU A 82 -38.48 -12.71 19.07
CA GLU A 82 -38.40 -14.15 18.80
C GLU A 82 -36.96 -14.61 18.53
N ASP A 83 -36.20 -13.86 17.76
CA ASP A 83 -34.80 -14.20 17.46
C ASP A 83 -33.93 -14.11 18.73
N LEU A 84 -34.04 -13.04 19.49
CA LEU A 84 -33.36 -12.87 20.78
C LEU A 84 -33.76 -13.94 21.81
N GLN A 85 -35.03 -14.32 21.86
CA GLN A 85 -35.51 -15.37 22.77
C GLN A 85 -34.95 -16.73 22.37
N ARG A 86 -34.88 -17.04 21.07
CA ARG A 86 -34.30 -18.28 20.55
C ARG A 86 -32.81 -18.41 20.89
N ASN A 87 -32.10 -17.29 20.95
CA ASN A 87 -30.68 -17.22 21.29
C ASN A 87 -30.42 -17.06 22.78
N GLU A 88 -31.48 -17.08 23.63
CA GLU A 88 -31.39 -16.84 25.09
C GLU A 88 -30.81 -15.46 25.45
N GLU A 89 -30.91 -14.47 24.54
CA GLU A 89 -30.35 -13.12 24.70
C GLU A 89 -31.42 -12.05 25.05
N LEU A 90 -32.71 -12.39 25.12
CA LEU A 90 -33.79 -11.41 25.27
C LEU A 90 -33.67 -10.59 26.57
N GLU A 91 -33.42 -11.26 27.71
CA GLU A 91 -33.27 -10.57 29.01
C GLU A 91 -32.02 -9.65 29.01
N ALA A 92 -30.92 -10.10 28.39
CA ALA A 92 -29.70 -9.33 28.25
C ALA A 92 -29.87 -8.14 27.30
N ALA A 93 -30.84 -8.20 26.39
CA ALA A 93 -31.21 -7.11 25.50
C ALA A 93 -32.19 -6.09 26.13
N GLY A 94 -32.55 -6.27 27.37
CA GLY A 94 -33.46 -5.40 28.12
C GLY A 94 -34.92 -5.84 28.13
N GLY A 95 -35.21 -7.04 27.60
CA GLY A 95 -36.54 -7.62 27.57
C GLY A 95 -37.49 -7.02 26.52
N PHE A 96 -38.67 -7.58 26.40
CA PHE A 96 -39.65 -7.19 25.40
C PHE A 96 -40.13 -5.74 25.55
N GLU A 97 -40.33 -5.27 26.77
CA GLU A 97 -40.77 -3.90 27.06
C GLU A 97 -39.77 -2.85 26.54
N TYR A 98 -38.48 -3.17 26.57
CA TYR A 98 -37.45 -2.29 26.07
C TYR A 98 -37.49 -2.17 24.51
N LEU A 99 -37.72 -3.29 23.82
CA LEU A 99 -37.90 -3.27 22.35
C LEU A 99 -39.09 -2.41 21.93
N ILE A 100 -40.24 -2.54 22.68
CA ILE A 100 -41.41 -1.68 22.45
C ILE A 100 -41.06 -0.20 22.66
N THR A 101 -40.34 0.10 23.74
CA THR A 101 -39.95 1.46 24.10
C THR A 101 -39.07 2.08 23.02
N LEU A 102 -38.11 1.33 22.46
CA LEU A 102 -37.25 1.78 21.34
C LEU A 102 -38.07 2.15 20.10
N ALA A 103 -39.01 1.30 19.70
CA ALA A 103 -39.87 1.55 18.56
C ALA A 103 -40.80 2.74 18.76
N GLN A 104 -41.40 2.87 19.96
CA GLN A 104 -42.35 3.95 20.27
C GLN A 104 -41.69 5.33 20.42
N ASN A 105 -40.46 5.38 20.93
CA ASN A 105 -39.72 6.62 21.13
C ASN A 105 -39.03 7.13 19.83
N THR A 106 -39.11 6.38 18.75
CA THR A 106 -38.51 6.78 17.46
C THR A 106 -39.60 7.34 16.56
N PRO A 107 -39.64 8.67 16.32
CA PRO A 107 -40.72 9.28 15.56
C PRO A 107 -40.67 8.96 14.06
N SER A 108 -39.48 8.70 13.52
CA SER A 108 -39.25 8.49 12.08
C SER A 108 -37.83 7.99 11.81
N ALA A 109 -37.68 7.14 10.80
CA ALA A 109 -36.38 6.71 10.27
C ALA A 109 -35.76 7.70 9.24
N ALA A 110 -36.37 8.88 9.01
CA ALA A 110 -35.91 9.82 7.99
C ALA A 110 -34.45 10.24 8.16
N ASN A 111 -34.00 10.47 9.40
CA ASN A 111 -32.65 10.92 9.72
C ASN A 111 -31.71 9.79 10.19
N ILE A 112 -32.07 8.53 9.95
CA ILE A 112 -31.35 7.37 10.49
C ILE A 112 -29.85 7.37 10.13
N ARG A 113 -29.51 7.80 8.92
CA ARG A 113 -28.09 7.91 8.49
C ARG A 113 -27.31 8.86 9.39
N ARG A 114 -27.89 10.02 9.73
CA ARG A 114 -27.22 10.98 10.61
C ARG A 114 -27.03 10.43 12.03
N TYR A 115 -28.00 9.68 12.53
CA TYR A 115 -27.87 9.02 13.83
C TYR A 115 -26.81 7.92 13.80
N ALA A 116 -26.75 7.13 12.75
CA ALA A 116 -25.71 6.12 12.55
C ALA A 116 -24.30 6.77 12.47
N GLU A 117 -24.14 7.89 11.79
CA GLU A 117 -22.90 8.67 11.77
C GLU A 117 -22.49 9.13 13.16
N ILE A 118 -23.41 9.59 14.00
CA ILE A 118 -23.14 9.99 15.39
C ILE A 118 -22.68 8.77 16.21
N VAL A 119 -23.38 7.63 16.09
CA VAL A 119 -22.97 6.39 16.77
C VAL A 119 -21.55 5.99 16.37
N ARG A 120 -21.25 6.02 15.08
CA ARG A 120 -19.91 5.71 14.56
C ARG A 120 -18.84 6.68 15.06
N GLU A 121 -19.10 7.98 15.05
CA GLU A 121 -18.20 9.00 15.55
C GLU A 121 -17.87 8.79 17.04
N ARG A 122 -18.89 8.49 17.86
CA ARG A 122 -18.70 8.18 19.28
C ARG A 122 -17.93 6.87 19.50
N SER A 123 -18.14 5.87 18.64
CA SER A 123 -17.36 4.63 18.65
C SER A 123 -15.88 4.89 18.39
N ILE A 124 -15.55 5.69 17.37
CA ILE A 124 -14.17 6.06 17.05
C ILE A 124 -13.51 6.80 18.23
N MET A 125 -14.23 7.72 18.87
CA MET A 125 -13.73 8.42 20.06
C MET A 125 -13.46 7.46 21.23
N ARG A 126 -14.32 6.44 21.44
CA ARG A 126 -14.08 5.39 22.45
C ARG A 126 -12.84 4.59 22.16
N GLN A 127 -12.69 4.12 20.90
CA GLN A 127 -11.52 3.37 20.48
C GLN A 127 -10.22 4.20 20.64
N LEU A 128 -10.25 5.49 20.32
CA LEU A 128 -9.11 6.38 20.56
C LEU A 128 -8.78 6.52 22.05
N ALA A 129 -9.79 6.66 22.91
CA ALA A 129 -9.59 6.76 24.35
C ALA A 129 -9.03 5.46 24.95
N GLU A 130 -9.55 4.31 24.49
CA GLU A 130 -9.09 2.97 24.90
C GLU A 130 -7.64 2.73 24.48
N VAL A 131 -7.32 2.96 23.19
CA VAL A 131 -5.96 2.82 22.65
C VAL A 131 -5.01 3.80 23.33
N GLY A 132 -5.42 5.06 23.57
CA GLY A 132 -4.61 6.04 24.30
C GLY A 132 -4.28 5.58 25.72
N THR A 133 -5.25 5.00 26.42
CA THR A 133 -5.05 4.43 27.77
C THR A 133 -4.12 3.23 27.74
N GLU A 134 -4.25 2.37 26.73
CA GLU A 134 -3.40 1.20 26.55
C GLU A 134 -1.95 1.60 26.22
N ILE A 135 -1.76 2.60 25.35
CA ILE A 135 -0.45 3.16 25.04
C ILE A 135 0.21 3.72 26.32
N ALA A 136 -0.53 4.51 27.11
CA ALA A 136 -0.02 5.05 28.35
C ALA A 136 0.37 3.93 29.34
N ARG A 137 -0.47 2.91 29.48
CA ARG A 137 -0.20 1.74 30.34
C ARG A 137 1.04 0.97 29.88
N SER A 138 1.21 0.76 28.58
CA SER A 138 2.37 0.08 27.99
C SER A 138 3.66 0.86 28.23
N ALA A 139 3.61 2.19 28.16
CA ALA A 139 4.76 3.06 28.43
C ALA A 139 5.19 3.01 29.91
N PHE A 140 4.23 2.93 30.85
CA PHE A 140 4.54 2.77 32.28
C PHE A 140 4.97 1.34 32.65
N ASN A 141 4.56 0.33 31.90
CA ASN A 141 4.92 -1.08 32.14
C ASN A 141 5.36 -1.76 30.83
N PRO A 142 6.60 -1.56 30.40
CA PRO A 142 7.10 -2.00 29.10
C PRO A 142 7.24 -3.52 28.95
N GLN A 143 7.25 -4.30 30.05
CA GLN A 143 7.33 -5.78 30.02
C GLN A 143 8.49 -6.31 29.16
N GLY A 144 9.65 -5.66 29.20
CA GLY A 144 10.85 -6.06 28.46
C GLY A 144 10.92 -5.56 27.00
N ARG A 145 9.89 -4.81 26.53
CA ARG A 145 9.91 -4.17 25.21
C ARG A 145 10.72 -2.87 25.27
N ASP A 146 11.43 -2.55 24.20
CA ASP A 146 12.14 -1.28 24.06
C ASP A 146 11.21 -0.13 23.59
N ALA A 147 11.71 1.10 23.61
CA ALA A 147 10.92 2.27 23.24
C ALA A 147 10.50 2.23 21.76
N GLY A 148 11.31 1.66 20.86
CA GLY A 148 10.99 1.50 19.45
C GLY A 148 9.79 0.57 19.25
N GLN A 149 9.81 -0.59 19.89
CA GLN A 149 8.73 -1.57 19.85
C GLN A 149 7.41 -1.01 20.39
N LEU A 150 7.47 -0.22 21.47
CA LEU A 150 6.27 0.43 22.02
C LEU A 150 5.70 1.52 21.10
N LEU A 151 6.58 2.27 20.41
CA LEU A 151 6.16 3.26 19.42
C LEU A 151 5.49 2.59 18.21
N ASP A 152 6.07 1.53 17.68
CA ASP A 152 5.52 0.78 16.55
C ASP A 152 4.16 0.17 16.89
N GLU A 153 4.03 -0.38 18.11
CA GLU A 153 2.75 -0.92 18.60
C GLU A 153 1.68 0.18 18.73
N ALA A 154 2.05 1.34 19.25
CA ALA A 154 1.16 2.49 19.41
C ALA A 154 0.71 3.03 18.02
N GLU A 155 1.66 3.18 17.07
CA GLU A 155 1.36 3.61 15.69
C GLU A 155 0.40 2.63 15.02
N ASN A 156 0.63 1.31 15.17
CA ASN A 156 -0.24 0.27 14.60
C ASN A 156 -1.67 0.34 15.15
N LYS A 157 -1.85 0.51 16.46
CA LYS A 157 -3.18 0.58 17.09
C LYS A 157 -3.97 1.80 16.63
N VAL A 158 -3.33 2.98 16.62
CA VAL A 158 -3.95 4.21 16.12
C VAL A 158 -4.29 4.09 14.63
N PHE A 159 -3.40 3.44 13.87
CA PHE A 159 -3.60 3.20 12.45
C PHE A 159 -4.82 2.31 12.15
N GLN A 160 -5.04 1.23 12.90
CA GLN A 160 -6.20 0.36 12.73
C GLN A 160 -7.52 1.12 12.89
N ILE A 161 -7.59 2.08 13.81
CA ILE A 161 -8.76 2.96 13.97
C ILE A 161 -8.96 3.82 12.71
N ALA A 162 -7.89 4.43 12.19
CA ALA A 162 -7.96 5.24 10.99
C ALA A 162 -8.39 4.43 9.75
N GLU A 163 -7.86 3.21 9.57
CA GLU A 163 -8.22 2.32 8.47
C GLU A 163 -9.69 1.89 8.50
N SER A 164 -10.21 1.54 9.68
CA SER A 164 -11.62 1.20 9.85
C SER A 164 -12.56 2.36 9.50
N THR A 165 -12.08 3.59 9.68
CA THR A 165 -12.83 4.82 9.37
C THR A 165 -12.86 5.11 7.86
N VAL A 166 -11.75 4.83 7.15
CA VAL A 166 -11.66 5.06 5.69
C VAL A 166 -12.50 4.05 4.91
N LYS A 167 -12.52 2.79 5.33
CA LYS A 167 -13.33 1.74 4.67
C LYS A 167 -14.82 2.07 4.67
N SER A 168 -15.33 2.74 5.70
CA SER A 168 -16.75 3.13 5.78
C SER A 168 -17.12 4.33 4.88
N LYS A 169 -16.14 5.05 4.33
CA LYS A 169 -16.37 6.21 3.43
C LYS A 169 -16.32 5.84 1.94
N GLN A 170 -15.88 4.64 1.58
CA GLN A 170 -15.81 4.18 0.19
C GLN A 170 -17.15 3.55 -0.20
N GLY A 171 -18.10 4.36 -0.65
CA GLY A 171 -19.35 3.94 -1.29
C GLY A 171 -19.23 3.91 -2.82
N PHE A 172 -20.36 3.70 -3.50
CA PHE A 172 -20.45 3.84 -4.94
C PHE A 172 -20.17 5.29 -5.35
N LEU A 173 -19.31 5.47 -6.36
CA LEU A 173 -19.11 6.76 -7.00
C LEU A 173 -20.14 6.92 -8.13
N GLU A 174 -20.72 8.10 -8.23
CA GLU A 174 -21.69 8.37 -9.29
C GLU A 174 -20.99 8.56 -10.65
N MET A 175 -21.59 8.05 -11.71
CA MET A 175 -21.02 8.13 -13.07
C MET A 175 -20.72 9.56 -13.52
N PRO A 176 -21.56 10.58 -13.23
CA PRO A 176 -21.27 11.97 -13.60
C PRO A 176 -19.96 12.51 -13.02
N ASP A 177 -19.64 12.17 -11.76
CA ASP A 177 -18.42 12.62 -11.10
C ASP A 177 -17.18 11.95 -11.71
N LEU A 178 -17.27 10.65 -11.97
CA LEU A 178 -16.22 9.90 -12.65
C LEU A 178 -15.97 10.41 -14.07
N LEU A 179 -17.05 10.69 -14.83
CA LEU A 179 -16.92 11.24 -16.18
C LEU A 179 -16.27 12.61 -16.18
N LYS A 180 -16.61 13.47 -15.23
CA LYS A 180 -16.00 14.80 -15.10
C LYS A 180 -14.49 14.68 -14.88
N GLU A 181 -14.06 13.79 -13.97
CA GLU A 181 -12.64 13.55 -13.70
C GLU A 181 -11.91 13.01 -14.95
N VAL A 182 -12.49 12.02 -15.63
CA VAL A 182 -11.90 11.42 -16.84
C VAL A 182 -11.80 12.44 -17.97
N VAL A 183 -12.85 13.24 -18.22
CA VAL A 183 -12.85 14.27 -19.27
C VAL A 183 -11.81 15.35 -18.96
N GLN A 184 -11.71 15.81 -17.73
CA GLN A 184 -10.66 16.75 -17.32
C GLN A 184 -9.26 16.19 -17.55
N ARG A 185 -9.05 14.91 -17.26
CA ARG A 185 -7.77 14.24 -17.52
C ARG A 185 -7.47 14.17 -19.02
N ILE A 186 -8.46 13.83 -19.85
CA ILE A 186 -8.29 13.79 -21.31
C ILE A 186 -7.95 15.18 -21.84
N ASP A 187 -8.65 16.23 -21.38
CA ASP A 187 -8.41 17.62 -21.80
C ASP A 187 -7.00 18.08 -21.41
N MET A 188 -6.54 17.76 -20.19
CA MET A 188 -5.15 18.01 -19.79
C MET A 188 -4.14 17.29 -20.70
N LEU A 189 -4.40 16.03 -21.08
CA LEU A 189 -3.53 15.26 -21.96
C LEU A 189 -3.52 15.82 -23.37
N TYR A 190 -4.67 16.26 -23.88
CA TYR A 190 -4.82 16.87 -25.19
C TYR A 190 -4.09 18.23 -25.29
N SER A 191 -4.10 19.00 -24.20
CA SER A 191 -3.48 20.33 -24.13
C SER A 191 -1.97 20.32 -23.88
N ARG A 192 -1.33 19.14 -23.84
CA ARG A 192 0.12 19.03 -23.69
C ARG A 192 0.87 19.48 -24.93
N ASP A 193 1.91 20.28 -24.73
CA ASP A 193 2.76 20.76 -25.82
C ASP A 193 3.61 19.65 -26.48
N ASN A 194 3.85 18.54 -25.77
CA ASN A 194 4.63 17.42 -26.26
C ASN A 194 3.78 16.13 -26.25
N PRO A 195 3.34 15.62 -27.44
CA PRO A 195 2.57 14.40 -27.56
C PRO A 195 3.31 13.13 -27.09
N ASP A 196 4.65 13.15 -27.11
CA ASP A 196 5.49 12.03 -26.70
C ASP A 196 5.68 11.94 -25.18
N GLU A 197 5.16 12.89 -24.43
CA GLU A 197 5.23 12.87 -22.97
C GLU A 197 4.31 11.80 -22.40
N VAL A 198 4.90 10.87 -21.63
CA VAL A 198 4.15 9.76 -21.01
C VAL A 198 3.14 10.25 -19.98
N THR A 199 2.05 9.50 -19.82
CA THR A 199 0.97 9.85 -18.87
C THR A 199 1.30 9.48 -17.42
N GLY A 200 2.17 8.48 -17.25
CA GLY A 200 2.69 8.03 -15.96
C GLY A 200 4.06 8.59 -15.65
N VAL A 201 4.74 8.00 -14.66
CA VAL A 201 6.13 8.32 -14.30
C VAL A 201 7.05 7.72 -15.37
N PRO A 202 7.85 8.52 -16.09
CA PRO A 202 8.73 8.02 -17.13
C PRO A 202 9.87 7.19 -16.55
N THR A 203 10.22 6.11 -17.25
CA THR A 203 11.28 5.19 -16.82
C THR A 203 12.69 5.59 -17.28
N GLY A 204 12.79 6.45 -18.31
CA GLY A 204 14.03 6.75 -19.03
C GLY A 204 14.34 5.76 -20.14
N PHE A 205 13.59 4.66 -20.24
CA PHE A 205 13.70 3.68 -21.32
C PHE A 205 12.60 3.94 -22.36
N ILE A 206 13.00 4.50 -23.50
CA ILE A 206 12.09 5.03 -24.53
C ILE A 206 11.08 3.98 -25.00
N ASP A 207 11.54 2.76 -25.30
CA ASP A 207 10.66 1.72 -25.82
C ASP A 207 9.76 1.12 -24.74
N LEU A 208 10.20 1.13 -23.47
CA LEU A 208 9.34 0.79 -22.34
C LEU A 208 8.25 1.85 -22.17
N ASP A 209 8.64 3.10 -22.15
CA ASP A 209 7.73 4.23 -21.99
C ASP A 209 6.68 4.30 -23.12
N LYS A 210 7.06 3.98 -24.37
CA LYS A 210 6.11 3.86 -25.49
C LYS A 210 5.09 2.74 -25.29
N LYS A 211 5.51 1.58 -24.73
CA LYS A 211 4.60 0.43 -24.51
C LYS A 211 3.70 0.62 -23.28
N THR A 212 4.20 1.30 -22.23
CA THR A 212 3.48 1.44 -20.94
C THR A 212 2.86 2.81 -20.73
N SER A 213 3.22 3.81 -21.55
CA SER A 213 2.95 5.23 -21.31
C SER A 213 3.51 5.72 -19.97
N GLY A 214 4.67 5.15 -19.54
CA GLY A 214 5.27 5.33 -18.21
C GLY A 214 4.61 4.48 -17.14
N LEU A 215 5.15 4.52 -15.91
CA LEU A 215 4.62 3.80 -14.78
C LEU A 215 3.40 4.53 -14.23
N GLN A 216 2.23 3.89 -14.24
CA GLN A 216 0.99 4.55 -13.86
C GLN A 216 0.82 4.66 -12.34
N PRO A 217 0.31 5.78 -11.81
CA PRO A 217 -0.01 5.93 -10.41
C PRO A 217 -0.98 4.83 -9.94
N GLY A 218 -0.68 4.24 -8.78
CA GLY A 218 -1.48 3.16 -8.21
C GLY A 218 -1.19 1.77 -8.76
N ASP A 219 -0.22 1.63 -9.68
CA ASP A 219 0.16 0.32 -10.22
C ASP A 219 1.22 -0.39 -9.39
N LEU A 220 1.05 -1.71 -9.28
CA LEU A 220 2.05 -2.63 -8.78
C LEU A 220 2.78 -3.26 -9.97
N ILE A 221 4.07 -2.97 -10.08
CA ILE A 221 4.97 -3.43 -11.14
C ILE A 221 5.91 -4.48 -10.56
N ILE A 222 5.97 -5.65 -11.17
CA ILE A 222 6.90 -6.70 -10.78
C ILE A 222 8.04 -6.77 -11.78
N VAL A 223 9.28 -6.66 -11.27
CA VAL A 223 10.51 -6.91 -12.05
C VAL A 223 11.11 -8.22 -11.58
N ALA A 224 10.98 -9.25 -12.40
CA ALA A 224 11.40 -10.60 -12.04
C ALA A 224 12.55 -11.11 -12.92
N GLY A 225 13.33 -12.04 -12.38
CA GLY A 225 14.44 -12.67 -13.11
C GLY A 225 15.29 -13.53 -12.20
N ARG A 226 16.18 -14.33 -12.80
CA ARG A 226 17.17 -15.09 -12.06
C ARG A 226 18.25 -14.17 -11.48
N PRO A 227 19.05 -14.62 -10.48
CA PRO A 227 20.20 -13.87 -10.02
C PRO A 227 21.12 -13.45 -11.17
N SER A 228 21.76 -12.31 -11.04
CA SER A 228 22.69 -11.74 -12.04
C SER A 228 22.07 -11.27 -13.37
N MET A 229 20.75 -11.33 -13.54
CA MET A 229 20.06 -10.78 -14.72
C MET A 229 19.94 -9.25 -14.71
N GLY A 230 20.28 -8.59 -13.60
CA GLY A 230 20.30 -7.13 -13.50
C GLY A 230 19.02 -6.49 -12.97
N LYS A 231 18.11 -7.24 -12.33
CA LYS A 231 16.84 -6.70 -11.75
C LYS A 231 17.05 -5.43 -10.92
N THR A 232 17.92 -5.51 -9.92
CA THR A 232 18.25 -4.38 -9.05
C THR A 232 18.82 -3.22 -9.85
N ALA A 233 19.76 -3.47 -10.78
CA ALA A 233 20.33 -2.43 -11.62
C ALA A 233 19.26 -1.73 -12.48
N PHE A 234 18.38 -2.50 -13.13
CA PHE A 234 17.29 -1.97 -13.95
C PHE A 234 16.35 -1.07 -13.14
N SER A 235 15.90 -1.55 -11.97
CA SER A 235 14.98 -0.78 -11.12
C SER A 235 15.63 0.46 -10.51
N ILE A 236 16.92 0.38 -10.16
CA ILE A 236 17.67 1.53 -9.65
C ILE A 236 17.95 2.54 -10.78
N ASN A 237 18.22 2.10 -12.02
CA ASN A 237 18.39 3.04 -13.15
C ASN A 237 17.07 3.79 -13.44
N ILE A 238 15.91 3.15 -13.30
CA ILE A 238 14.62 3.86 -13.34
C ILE A 238 14.52 4.86 -12.18
N ALA A 239 14.86 4.44 -10.97
CA ALA A 239 14.85 5.29 -9.78
C ALA A 239 15.77 6.51 -9.92
N GLU A 240 16.99 6.32 -10.46
CA GLU A 240 17.94 7.38 -10.81
C GLU A 240 17.32 8.38 -11.78
N TYR A 241 16.73 7.88 -12.88
CA TYR A 241 16.09 8.74 -13.87
C TYR A 241 14.94 9.57 -13.28
N VAL A 242 14.07 8.94 -12.47
CA VAL A 242 12.94 9.60 -11.82
C VAL A 242 13.40 10.67 -10.84
N ALA A 243 14.43 10.38 -10.03
CA ALA A 243 14.91 11.31 -9.03
C ALA A 243 15.77 12.43 -9.63
N ILE A 244 16.66 12.12 -10.56
CA ILE A 244 17.62 13.09 -11.11
C ILE A 244 16.99 13.95 -12.21
N GLU A 245 16.32 13.31 -13.18
CA GLU A 245 15.83 14.01 -14.37
C GLU A 245 14.42 14.58 -14.19
N LYS A 246 13.59 13.93 -13.36
CA LYS A 246 12.22 14.37 -13.09
C LYS A 246 12.05 15.07 -11.75
N HIS A 247 13.09 15.05 -10.91
CA HIS A 247 13.08 15.66 -9.57
C HIS A 247 11.90 15.19 -8.70
N LEU A 248 11.42 13.95 -8.94
CA LEU A 248 10.35 13.34 -8.15
C LEU A 248 10.95 12.54 -6.99
N PRO A 249 10.35 12.62 -5.78
CA PRO A 249 10.83 11.87 -4.63
C PRO A 249 10.69 10.36 -4.84
N VAL A 250 11.78 9.62 -4.61
CA VAL A 250 11.85 8.16 -4.77
C VAL A 250 12.20 7.52 -3.44
N ALA A 251 11.43 6.50 -3.05
CA ALA A 251 11.73 5.64 -1.90
C ALA A 251 12.28 4.30 -2.37
N VAL A 252 13.43 3.88 -1.86
CA VAL A 252 14.05 2.57 -2.15
C VAL A 252 14.15 1.78 -0.84
N PHE A 253 13.42 0.67 -0.76
CA PHE A 253 13.51 -0.29 0.33
C PHE A 253 14.42 -1.44 -0.11
N SER A 254 15.65 -1.47 0.43
CA SER A 254 16.67 -2.44 0.08
C SER A 254 16.92 -3.40 1.23
N MET A 255 16.33 -4.58 1.17
CA MET A 255 16.51 -5.62 2.20
C MET A 255 17.65 -6.59 1.87
N GLU A 256 18.15 -6.59 0.63
CA GLU A 256 19.26 -7.44 0.18
C GLU A 256 20.60 -6.73 0.31
N MET A 257 20.66 -5.46 -0.02
CA MET A 257 21.90 -4.69 -0.10
C MET A 257 21.89 -3.50 0.84
N GLY A 258 23.03 -3.27 1.50
CA GLY A 258 23.23 -2.05 2.29
C GLY A 258 23.22 -0.77 1.42
N GLY A 259 22.78 0.35 2.00
CA GLY A 259 22.66 1.63 1.31
C GLY A 259 23.97 2.10 0.66
N ALA A 260 25.10 1.94 1.36
CA ALA A 260 26.41 2.29 0.80
C ALA A 260 26.76 1.48 -0.46
N GLN A 261 26.34 0.22 -0.55
CA GLN A 261 26.58 -0.62 -1.73
C GLN A 261 25.70 -0.15 -2.91
N LEU A 262 24.45 0.26 -2.65
CA LEU A 262 23.57 0.83 -3.66
C LEU A 262 24.13 2.16 -4.17
N VAL A 263 24.53 3.06 -3.28
CA VAL A 263 25.13 4.35 -3.66
C VAL A 263 26.39 4.14 -4.50
N MET A 264 27.24 3.15 -4.15
CA MET A 264 28.41 2.80 -4.96
C MET A 264 28.02 2.39 -6.40
N ARG A 265 26.94 1.61 -6.56
CA ARG A 265 26.41 1.23 -7.88
C ARG A 265 25.86 2.43 -8.64
N MET A 266 25.14 3.31 -7.94
CA MET A 266 24.60 4.54 -8.51
C MET A 266 25.71 5.47 -9.01
N LEU A 267 26.79 5.64 -8.23
CA LEU A 267 27.97 6.40 -8.66
C LEU A 267 28.59 5.82 -9.93
N GLY A 268 28.67 4.50 -10.04
CA GLY A 268 29.12 3.82 -11.26
C GLY A 268 28.19 4.01 -12.45
N SER A 269 26.88 3.94 -12.20
CA SER A 269 25.83 4.12 -13.23
C SER A 269 25.78 5.56 -13.74
N VAL A 270 25.63 6.54 -12.83
CA VAL A 270 25.46 7.96 -13.17
C VAL A 270 26.75 8.57 -13.71
N GLY A 271 27.91 8.25 -13.09
CA GLY A 271 29.23 8.73 -13.49
C GLY A 271 29.88 7.94 -14.62
N ARG A 272 29.26 6.82 -15.08
CA ARG A 272 29.88 5.87 -16.02
C ARG A 272 31.27 5.44 -15.57
N LEU A 273 31.40 5.11 -14.29
CA LEU A 273 32.64 4.70 -13.64
C LEU A 273 32.64 3.18 -13.42
N ASP A 274 33.78 2.54 -13.72
CA ASP A 274 33.95 1.11 -13.53
C ASP A 274 33.84 0.77 -12.03
N GLN A 275 32.97 -0.20 -11.71
CA GLN A 275 32.73 -0.66 -10.33
C GLN A 275 34.01 -1.20 -9.65
N SER A 276 34.94 -1.76 -10.44
CA SER A 276 36.21 -2.26 -9.93
C SER A 276 37.14 -1.11 -9.53
N VAL A 277 37.13 -0.03 -10.29
CA VAL A 277 37.90 1.20 -10.02
C VAL A 277 37.36 1.87 -8.73
N LEU A 278 36.04 1.99 -8.62
CA LEU A 278 35.41 2.54 -7.42
C LEU A 278 35.69 1.70 -6.16
N LYS A 279 35.58 0.37 -6.26
CA LYS A 279 35.84 -0.55 -5.15
C LYS A 279 37.29 -0.56 -4.68
N THR A 280 38.24 -0.41 -5.62
CA THR A 280 39.68 -0.43 -5.31
C THR A 280 40.25 0.94 -4.98
N GLY A 281 39.49 2.01 -5.25
CA GLY A 281 39.95 3.40 -5.07
C GLY A 281 41.04 3.83 -6.06
N ARG A 282 41.28 3.05 -7.15
CA ARG A 282 42.31 3.35 -8.15
C ARG A 282 41.74 4.30 -9.21
N LEU A 283 41.43 5.53 -8.77
CA LEU A 283 40.87 6.58 -9.60
C LEU A 283 42.01 7.36 -10.27
N GLU A 284 41.88 7.60 -11.58
CA GLU A 284 42.70 8.53 -12.35
C GLU A 284 42.04 9.91 -12.36
N ASP A 285 42.76 10.95 -12.81
CA ASP A 285 42.27 12.33 -12.79
C ASP A 285 40.93 12.50 -13.53
N GLU A 286 40.76 11.83 -14.66
CA GLU A 286 39.49 11.83 -15.41
C GLU A 286 38.32 11.21 -14.61
N HIS A 287 38.61 10.19 -13.83
CA HIS A 287 37.60 9.54 -13.00
C HIS A 287 37.09 10.46 -11.89
N TRP A 288 37.96 11.31 -11.33
CA TRP A 288 37.59 12.27 -10.28
C TRP A 288 36.58 13.31 -10.78
N GLY A 289 36.73 13.81 -12.03
CA GLY A 289 35.77 14.71 -12.63
C GLY A 289 34.38 14.10 -12.72
N ARG A 290 34.29 12.89 -13.30
CA ARG A 290 33.01 12.14 -13.43
C ARG A 290 32.41 11.78 -12.06
N LEU A 291 33.24 11.41 -11.10
CA LEU A 291 32.80 11.10 -9.75
C LEU A 291 32.15 12.32 -9.10
N ASN A 292 32.81 13.49 -9.18
CA ASN A 292 32.28 14.72 -8.63
C ASN A 292 30.93 15.12 -9.27
N GLU A 293 30.80 15.01 -10.58
CA GLU A 293 29.53 15.26 -11.25
C GLU A 293 28.42 14.29 -10.80
N ALA A 294 28.75 13.00 -10.65
CA ALA A 294 27.79 12.02 -10.16
C ALA A 294 27.38 12.29 -8.71
N VAL A 295 28.33 12.69 -7.86
CA VAL A 295 28.06 13.07 -6.46
C VAL A 295 27.11 14.27 -6.40
N VAL A 296 27.36 15.32 -7.20
CA VAL A 296 26.46 16.49 -7.23
C VAL A 296 25.06 16.08 -7.66
N LYS A 297 24.91 15.35 -8.78
CA LYS A 297 23.60 14.89 -9.29
C LYS A 297 22.83 14.06 -8.26
N LEU A 298 23.52 13.13 -7.59
CA LEU A 298 22.88 12.26 -6.59
C LEU A 298 22.57 12.99 -5.27
N SER A 299 23.37 13.99 -4.90
CA SER A 299 23.12 14.79 -3.69
C SER A 299 21.89 15.69 -3.83
N ASP A 300 21.63 16.19 -5.03
CA ASP A 300 20.46 17.04 -5.32
C ASP A 300 19.19 16.20 -5.59
N ALA A 301 19.34 14.89 -5.85
CA ALA A 301 18.23 14.00 -6.18
C ALA A 301 17.42 13.65 -4.91
N PRO A 302 16.09 13.81 -4.91
CA PRO A 302 15.23 13.46 -3.78
C PRO A 302 15.03 11.94 -3.66
N MET A 303 16.11 11.20 -3.42
CA MET A 303 16.13 9.75 -3.26
C MET A 303 16.38 9.35 -1.82
N PHE A 304 15.57 8.42 -1.31
CA PHE A 304 15.58 7.96 0.09
C PHE A 304 15.71 6.45 0.12
N ILE A 305 16.76 5.97 0.80
CA ILE A 305 17.07 4.54 0.92
C ILE A 305 16.80 4.08 2.34
N ASP A 306 16.02 3.03 2.48
CA ASP A 306 15.80 2.30 3.71
C ASP A 306 16.42 0.90 3.57
N GLU A 307 17.39 0.58 4.41
CA GLU A 307 18.13 -0.69 4.37
C GLU A 307 17.73 -1.67 5.50
N THR A 308 16.57 -1.41 6.12
CA THR A 308 16.09 -2.27 7.21
C THR A 308 15.71 -3.65 6.66
N PRO A 309 16.31 -4.72 7.19
CA PRO A 309 16.00 -6.09 6.75
C PRO A 309 14.64 -6.55 7.29
N ASN A 310 14.03 -7.53 6.63
CA ASN A 310 12.83 -8.23 7.08
C ASN A 310 11.64 -7.30 7.39
N LEU A 311 11.47 -6.21 6.62
CA LEU A 311 10.31 -5.34 6.79
C LEU A 311 9.00 -6.09 6.52
N THR A 312 8.02 -5.89 7.38
CA THR A 312 6.63 -6.27 7.11
C THR A 312 5.99 -5.28 6.13
N ALA A 313 4.95 -5.71 5.43
CA ALA A 313 4.19 -4.81 4.54
C ALA A 313 3.59 -3.61 5.29
N LEU A 314 3.26 -3.79 6.57
CA LEU A 314 2.71 -2.73 7.43
C LEU A 314 3.75 -1.67 7.78
N GLU A 315 4.95 -2.08 8.20
CA GLU A 315 6.06 -1.15 8.48
C GLU A 315 6.48 -0.38 7.23
N LEU A 316 6.60 -1.08 6.08
CA LEU A 316 6.89 -0.44 4.80
C LEU A 316 5.84 0.62 4.47
N ARG A 317 4.55 0.30 4.64
CA ARG A 317 3.44 1.24 4.43
C ARG A 317 3.54 2.46 5.34
N ALA A 318 3.84 2.28 6.62
CA ALA A 318 4.02 3.36 7.59
C ALA A 318 5.16 4.31 7.18
N ARG A 319 6.32 3.73 6.78
CA ARG A 319 7.51 4.50 6.34
C ARG A 319 7.25 5.25 5.03
N ALA A 320 6.62 4.59 4.04
CA ALA A 320 6.25 5.20 2.77
C ALA A 320 5.29 6.39 2.98
N ARG A 321 4.28 6.25 3.84
CA ARG A 321 3.36 7.33 4.20
C ARG A 321 4.06 8.49 4.89
N ARG A 322 4.98 8.20 5.81
CA ARG A 322 5.77 9.23 6.51
C ARG A 322 6.61 10.03 5.52
N LEU A 323 7.23 9.33 4.55
CA LEU A 323 7.98 9.99 3.49
C LEU A 323 7.06 10.82 2.58
N ALA A 324 5.92 10.26 2.15
CA ALA A 324 4.96 10.98 1.31
C ALA A 324 4.50 12.29 1.95
N ARG A 325 4.23 12.31 3.26
CA ARG A 325 3.83 13.55 3.99
C ARG A 325 4.89 14.65 3.92
N ARG A 326 6.19 14.31 3.81
CA ARG A 326 7.26 15.31 3.66
C ARG A 326 7.23 16.02 2.30
N PHE A 327 6.52 15.43 1.34
CA PHE A 327 6.40 15.93 -0.03
C PHE A 327 4.93 16.16 -0.43
N ASP A 328 4.10 16.59 0.53
CA ASP A 328 2.68 16.92 0.31
C ASP A 328 1.89 15.80 -0.37
N GLY A 329 2.23 14.55 -0.04
CA GLY A 329 1.61 13.35 -0.62
C GLY A 329 2.16 12.94 -2.00
N ARG A 330 3.17 13.62 -2.53
CA ARG A 330 3.69 13.40 -3.89
C ARG A 330 4.97 12.58 -3.88
N LEU A 331 4.85 11.25 -4.00
CA LEU A 331 5.99 10.40 -4.33
C LEU A 331 5.97 10.07 -5.83
N GLY A 332 7.16 10.01 -6.45
CA GLY A 332 7.31 9.62 -7.85
C GLY A 332 7.35 8.10 -8.03
N LEU A 333 8.04 7.40 -7.13
CA LEU A 333 8.28 5.96 -7.26
C LEU A 333 8.62 5.34 -5.91
N ILE A 334 8.18 4.10 -5.71
CA ILE A 334 8.66 3.23 -4.63
C ILE A 334 9.31 2.00 -5.26
N VAL A 335 10.53 1.64 -4.82
CA VAL A 335 11.26 0.43 -5.23
C VAL A 335 11.47 -0.47 -4.03
N ILE A 336 11.21 -1.78 -4.17
CA ILE A 336 11.34 -2.78 -3.11
C ILE A 336 12.24 -3.92 -3.61
N ASP A 337 13.39 -4.10 -3.00
CA ASP A 337 14.37 -5.13 -3.34
C ASP A 337 14.61 -6.08 -2.16
N TYR A 338 14.03 -7.29 -2.15
CA TYR A 338 13.05 -7.92 -3.01
C TYR A 338 11.96 -8.59 -2.15
N LEU A 339 10.80 -8.93 -2.75
CA LEU A 339 9.60 -9.41 -2.05
C LEU A 339 9.84 -10.60 -1.11
N GLN A 340 10.67 -11.55 -1.52
CA GLN A 340 10.94 -12.76 -0.75
C GLN A 340 11.77 -12.51 0.53
N LEU A 341 12.30 -11.31 0.75
CA LEU A 341 12.96 -10.92 2.01
C LEU A 341 12.02 -10.20 2.97
N MET A 342 10.82 -9.85 2.53
CA MET A 342 9.83 -9.25 3.42
C MET A 342 9.34 -10.27 4.46
N ALA A 343 9.12 -9.80 5.68
CA ALA A 343 8.53 -10.61 6.73
C ALA A 343 7.03 -10.83 6.48
N GLY A 344 6.56 -12.05 6.66
CA GLY A 344 5.14 -12.38 6.66
C GLY A 344 4.44 -11.90 7.94
N SER A 345 3.11 -11.92 7.94
CA SER A 345 2.28 -11.57 9.12
C SER A 345 2.37 -12.58 10.27
N GLY A 346 3.08 -13.69 10.11
CA GLY A 346 3.18 -14.78 11.08
C GLY A 346 1.88 -15.61 11.24
N ARG A 347 0.90 -15.38 10.37
CA ARG A 347 -0.43 -16.04 10.41
C ARG A 347 -0.56 -17.21 9.44
N SER A 348 0.40 -17.42 8.57
CA SER A 348 0.33 -18.44 7.51
C SER A 348 1.55 -19.35 7.56
N ASP A 349 1.32 -20.66 7.51
CA ASP A 349 2.36 -21.70 7.45
C ASP A 349 2.91 -21.89 6.02
N ASN A 350 2.38 -21.15 5.01
CA ASN A 350 2.76 -21.31 3.62
C ASN A 350 3.31 -19.99 3.04
N ARG A 351 4.58 -20.03 2.61
CA ARG A 351 5.28 -18.87 2.02
C ARG A 351 4.58 -18.27 0.81
N ALA A 352 3.92 -19.08 -0.01
CA ALA A 352 3.15 -18.61 -1.16
C ALA A 352 1.94 -17.74 -0.72
N SER A 353 1.27 -18.13 0.38
CA SER A 353 0.18 -17.35 0.96
C SER A 353 0.67 -16.03 1.54
N GLU A 354 1.81 -16.03 2.24
CA GLU A 354 2.43 -14.81 2.77
C GLU A 354 2.79 -13.82 1.66
N LEU A 355 3.41 -14.29 0.58
CA LEU A 355 3.72 -13.47 -0.58
C LEU A 355 2.45 -12.89 -1.23
N GLY A 356 1.34 -13.64 -1.22
CA GLY A 356 0.05 -13.16 -1.67
C GLY A 356 -0.53 -12.06 -0.77
N GLU A 357 -0.36 -12.15 0.55
CA GLU A 357 -0.74 -11.07 1.47
C GLU A 357 0.11 -9.82 1.26
N ILE A 358 1.41 -10.00 1.09
CA ILE A 358 2.35 -8.91 0.81
C ILE A 358 1.97 -8.21 -0.50
N SER A 359 1.75 -8.95 -1.59
CA SER A 359 1.42 -8.36 -2.90
C SER A 359 0.12 -7.55 -2.86
N ARG A 360 -0.93 -8.08 -2.22
CA ARG A 360 -2.20 -7.35 -2.02
C ARG A 360 -2.01 -6.08 -1.20
N SER A 361 -1.19 -6.15 -0.14
CA SER A 361 -0.88 -4.99 0.70
C SER A 361 -0.13 -3.90 -0.07
N LEU A 362 0.85 -4.29 -0.90
CA LEU A 362 1.59 -3.37 -1.77
C LEU A 362 0.70 -2.76 -2.86
N LYS A 363 -0.19 -3.54 -3.47
CA LYS A 363 -1.17 -3.00 -4.43
C LYS A 363 -2.14 -2.01 -3.76
N ALA A 364 -2.56 -2.30 -2.54
CA ALA A 364 -3.38 -1.38 -1.76
C ALA A 364 -2.61 -0.07 -1.45
N LEU A 365 -1.33 -0.18 -1.08
CA LEU A 365 -0.46 0.97 -0.83
C LEU A 365 -0.25 1.83 -2.08
N ALA A 366 0.01 1.20 -3.24
CA ALA A 366 0.15 1.89 -4.52
C ALA A 366 -1.10 2.74 -4.83
N LYS A 367 -2.29 2.14 -4.69
CA LYS A 367 -3.57 2.82 -4.88
C LYS A 367 -3.81 3.94 -3.87
N GLU A 368 -3.45 3.72 -2.62
CA GLU A 368 -3.63 4.69 -1.55
C GLU A 368 -2.79 5.94 -1.75
N LEU A 369 -1.49 5.76 -2.03
CA LEU A 369 -0.55 6.86 -2.24
C LEU A 369 -0.58 7.41 -3.67
N GLN A 370 -1.32 6.76 -4.60
CA GLN A 370 -1.34 7.09 -6.02
C GLN A 370 0.08 7.16 -6.61
N VAL A 371 0.92 6.16 -6.25
CA VAL A 371 2.31 6.05 -6.67
C VAL A 371 2.57 4.69 -7.30
N PRO A 372 3.36 4.59 -8.39
CA PRO A 372 3.81 3.29 -8.89
C PRO A 372 4.78 2.63 -7.91
N ILE A 373 4.60 1.32 -7.69
CA ILE A 373 5.50 0.51 -6.86
C ILE A 373 6.17 -0.52 -7.74
N ILE A 374 7.50 -0.48 -7.86
CA ILE A 374 8.32 -1.55 -8.44
C ILE A 374 8.73 -2.49 -7.31
N ALA A 375 8.33 -3.74 -7.41
CA ALA A 375 8.74 -4.79 -6.48
C ALA A 375 9.54 -5.87 -7.23
N LEU A 376 10.75 -6.14 -6.76
CA LEU A 376 11.61 -7.15 -7.36
C LEU A 376 11.20 -8.53 -6.87
N SER A 377 11.29 -9.51 -7.78
CA SER A 377 10.99 -10.90 -7.47
C SER A 377 12.03 -11.84 -8.07
N GLN A 378 12.42 -12.84 -7.30
CA GLN A 378 13.30 -13.89 -7.79
C GLN A 378 12.48 -15.03 -8.40
N LEU A 379 12.91 -15.52 -9.57
CA LEU A 379 12.24 -16.64 -10.25
C LEU A 379 12.71 -17.99 -9.74
N SER A 380 11.86 -19.01 -9.93
CA SER A 380 12.18 -20.40 -9.65
C SER A 380 13.43 -20.87 -10.42
N ARG A 381 14.18 -21.80 -9.85
CA ARG A 381 15.36 -22.42 -10.49
C ARG A 381 15.00 -23.29 -11.69
N THR A 382 13.73 -23.67 -11.83
CA THR A 382 13.24 -24.50 -12.94
C THR A 382 13.44 -23.86 -14.33
N VAL A 383 13.51 -22.51 -14.39
CA VAL A 383 13.85 -21.77 -15.63
C VAL A 383 15.18 -22.24 -16.22
N GLU A 384 16.19 -22.51 -15.39
CA GLU A 384 17.54 -22.90 -15.82
C GLU A 384 17.63 -24.32 -16.41
N GLN A 385 16.58 -25.13 -16.18
CA GLN A 385 16.50 -26.51 -16.67
C GLN A 385 15.93 -26.61 -18.09
N ARG A 386 15.32 -25.51 -18.58
CA ARG A 386 14.75 -25.48 -19.92
C ARG A 386 15.83 -25.22 -21.00
N THR A 387 15.52 -25.63 -22.22
CA THR A 387 16.36 -25.31 -23.39
C THR A 387 16.34 -23.80 -23.64
N ASP A 388 15.15 -23.22 -23.74
CA ASP A 388 14.96 -21.77 -23.72
C ASP A 388 14.82 -21.31 -22.28
N LYS A 389 15.78 -20.51 -21.82
CA LYS A 389 15.84 -19.99 -20.45
C LYS A 389 15.19 -18.63 -20.29
N ARG A 390 14.47 -18.13 -21.33
CA ARG A 390 13.68 -16.91 -21.23
C ARG A 390 12.57 -17.14 -20.21
N PRO A 391 12.43 -16.23 -19.24
CA PRO A 391 11.40 -16.35 -18.23
C PRO A 391 9.97 -16.22 -18.80
N MET A 392 9.02 -16.92 -18.18
CA MET A 392 7.61 -16.82 -18.48
C MET A 392 6.78 -16.76 -17.19
N MET A 393 5.49 -16.46 -17.30
CA MET A 393 4.59 -16.26 -16.15
C MET A 393 4.58 -17.44 -15.18
N SER A 394 4.67 -18.68 -15.68
CA SER A 394 4.71 -19.89 -14.85
C SER A 394 5.94 -19.98 -13.95
N ASP A 395 6.99 -19.21 -14.19
CA ASP A 395 8.22 -19.20 -13.39
C ASP A 395 8.07 -18.38 -12.10
N LEU A 396 6.99 -17.61 -11.99
CA LEU A 396 6.50 -16.97 -10.75
C LEU A 396 5.69 -17.92 -9.86
N ARG A 397 5.75 -19.21 -10.09
CA ARG A 397 4.83 -20.27 -9.64
C ARG A 397 4.62 -20.41 -8.13
N GLU A 398 5.55 -19.95 -7.29
CA GLU A 398 5.35 -19.87 -5.82
C GLU A 398 4.51 -18.65 -5.42
N SER A 399 4.05 -17.87 -6.38
CA SER A 399 3.47 -16.54 -6.18
C SER A 399 2.29 -16.29 -7.14
N GLY A 400 1.40 -17.26 -7.36
CA GLY A 400 0.21 -17.08 -8.21
C GLY A 400 -0.65 -15.86 -7.82
N ALA A 401 -0.60 -15.46 -6.55
CA ALA A 401 -1.25 -14.23 -6.09
C ALA A 401 -0.54 -12.98 -6.64
N ILE A 402 0.80 -12.95 -6.73
CA ILE A 402 1.54 -11.82 -7.31
C ILE A 402 1.12 -11.63 -8.77
N GLU A 403 0.95 -12.73 -9.52
CA GLU A 403 0.48 -12.68 -10.90
C GLU A 403 -0.91 -12.02 -11.00
N GLN A 404 -1.82 -12.30 -10.06
CA GLN A 404 -3.16 -11.71 -10.07
C GLN A 404 -3.14 -10.23 -9.69
N ASP A 405 -2.38 -9.85 -8.67
CA ASP A 405 -2.38 -8.51 -8.09
C ASP A 405 -1.61 -7.48 -8.95
N ALA A 406 -0.53 -7.90 -9.62
CA ALA A 406 0.31 -7.03 -10.43
C ALA A 406 -0.40 -6.50 -11.67
N ASP A 407 -0.16 -5.24 -12.02
CA ASP A 407 -0.67 -4.59 -13.23
C ASP A 407 0.30 -4.77 -14.40
N LEU A 408 1.60 -4.73 -14.10
CA LEU A 408 2.69 -4.93 -15.06
C LEU A 408 3.68 -5.95 -14.50
N ILE A 409 4.07 -6.94 -15.29
CA ILE A 409 5.12 -7.91 -14.95
C ILE A 409 6.15 -7.91 -16.05
N MET A 410 7.37 -7.62 -15.67
CA MET A 410 8.55 -7.57 -16.54
C MET A 410 9.57 -8.60 -16.10
N PHE A 411 10.11 -9.33 -17.06
CA PHE A 411 11.17 -10.30 -16.84
C PHE A 411 12.47 -9.79 -17.43
N MET A 412 13.54 -9.82 -16.64
CA MET A 412 14.88 -9.49 -17.11
C MET A 412 15.62 -10.76 -17.54
N TYR A 413 16.13 -10.74 -18.76
CA TYR A 413 16.89 -11.84 -19.35
C TYR A 413 18.12 -11.32 -20.09
N ARG A 414 19.23 -12.04 -19.97
CA ARG A 414 20.48 -11.78 -20.69
C ARG A 414 21.01 -13.09 -21.21
N ASP A 415 21.01 -13.23 -22.55
CA ASP A 415 21.45 -14.46 -23.20
C ASP A 415 22.95 -14.71 -22.99
N GLU A 416 23.77 -13.66 -23.02
CA GLU A 416 25.23 -13.75 -22.80
C GLU A 416 25.61 -14.38 -21.46
N TYR A 417 24.72 -14.37 -20.45
CA TYR A 417 24.96 -14.98 -19.13
C TYR A 417 24.97 -16.51 -19.22
N TYR A 418 24.14 -17.07 -20.10
CA TYR A 418 24.03 -18.52 -20.29
C TYR A 418 24.86 -19.00 -21.50
N ASN A 419 25.07 -18.15 -22.51
CA ASN A 419 25.76 -18.42 -23.74
C ASN A 419 26.84 -17.37 -23.99
N GLN A 420 28.10 -17.72 -23.76
CA GLN A 420 29.23 -16.79 -23.93
C GLN A 420 29.46 -16.36 -25.39
N ASP A 421 29.00 -17.18 -26.36
CA ASP A 421 29.09 -16.92 -27.79
C ASP A 421 27.79 -16.33 -28.34
N SER A 422 26.93 -15.80 -27.49
CA SER A 422 25.65 -15.20 -27.88
C SER A 422 25.84 -14.05 -28.87
N PRO A 423 25.07 -14.00 -29.96
CA PRO A 423 25.03 -12.84 -30.88
C PRO A 423 24.43 -11.61 -30.20
N MET A 424 23.73 -11.81 -29.05
CA MET A 424 23.10 -10.76 -28.25
C MET A 424 24.01 -10.23 -27.13
N LYS A 425 25.32 -10.30 -27.30
CA LYS A 425 26.28 -9.85 -26.31
C LYS A 425 26.14 -8.35 -26.02
N GLY A 426 26.10 -7.99 -24.73
CA GLY A 426 25.87 -6.61 -24.30
C GLY A 426 24.41 -6.14 -24.41
N LEU A 427 23.48 -7.03 -24.78
CA LEU A 427 22.05 -6.75 -24.79
C LEU A 427 21.33 -7.51 -23.68
N ALA A 428 20.26 -6.89 -23.20
CA ALA A 428 19.31 -7.50 -22.27
C ALA A 428 17.90 -7.40 -22.85
N GLU A 429 17.13 -8.45 -22.65
CA GLU A 429 15.71 -8.46 -22.94
C GLU A 429 14.92 -8.10 -21.69
N CYS A 430 14.07 -7.08 -21.76
CA CYS A 430 13.00 -6.84 -20.81
C CYS A 430 11.70 -7.36 -21.43
N ILE A 431 11.21 -8.50 -20.93
CA ILE A 431 10.05 -9.20 -21.47
C ILE A 431 8.83 -8.79 -20.64
N ILE A 432 7.88 -8.09 -21.25
CA ILE A 432 6.61 -7.75 -20.64
C ILE A 432 5.70 -8.97 -20.74
N GLY A 433 5.59 -9.74 -19.66
CA GLY A 433 4.78 -10.95 -19.61
C GLY A 433 3.31 -10.69 -19.24
N LYS A 434 3.03 -9.59 -18.55
CA LYS A 434 1.67 -9.13 -18.23
C LYS A 434 1.62 -7.60 -18.30
N HIS A 435 0.55 -7.08 -18.89
CA HIS A 435 0.24 -5.67 -18.89
C HIS A 435 -1.29 -5.49 -18.90
N ARG A 436 -1.89 -5.00 -17.81
CA ARG A 436 -3.35 -4.84 -17.72
C ARG A 436 -3.90 -3.82 -18.69
N ASN A 437 -3.15 -2.74 -18.93
CA ASN A 437 -3.61 -1.58 -19.67
C ASN A 437 -2.89 -1.38 -21.00
N GLY A 438 -2.16 -2.39 -21.50
CA GLY A 438 -1.40 -2.26 -22.73
C GLY A 438 -0.89 -3.59 -23.27
N PRO A 439 -0.06 -3.53 -24.34
CA PRO A 439 0.46 -4.71 -25.00
C PRO A 439 1.56 -5.40 -24.17
N VAL A 440 1.66 -6.70 -24.30
CA VAL A 440 2.83 -7.50 -23.91
C VAL A 440 3.87 -7.49 -25.02
N GLY A 441 5.05 -8.07 -24.78
CA GLY A 441 6.11 -8.21 -25.77
C GLY A 441 7.48 -7.94 -25.17
N LYS A 442 8.51 -7.83 -26.00
CA LYS A 442 9.89 -7.59 -25.55
C LYS A 442 10.36 -6.18 -25.92
N ILE A 443 11.30 -5.69 -25.13
CA ILE A 443 12.16 -4.55 -25.47
C ILE A 443 13.61 -4.93 -25.22
N PHE A 444 14.50 -4.34 -26.00
CA PHE A 444 15.94 -4.55 -25.86
C PHE A 444 16.59 -3.35 -25.21
N LEU A 445 17.53 -3.63 -24.31
CA LEU A 445 18.30 -2.65 -23.59
C LEU A 445 19.79 -2.98 -23.76
N THR A 446 20.63 -1.96 -23.84
CA THR A 446 22.08 -2.15 -23.78
C THR A 446 22.49 -2.36 -22.32
N TRP A 447 23.24 -3.41 -22.02
CA TRP A 447 23.80 -3.68 -20.72
C TRP A 447 25.29 -3.40 -20.68
N THR A 448 25.71 -2.47 -19.83
CA THR A 448 27.11 -2.19 -19.56
C THR A 448 27.47 -2.63 -18.13
N GLY A 449 27.95 -3.87 -18.03
CA GLY A 449 28.18 -4.53 -16.74
C GLY A 449 29.18 -3.81 -15.84
N GLN A 450 30.24 -3.23 -16.43
CA GLN A 450 31.26 -2.47 -15.68
C GLN A 450 30.66 -1.25 -14.94
N PHE A 451 29.61 -0.63 -15.47
CA PHE A 451 28.94 0.51 -14.86
C PHE A 451 27.67 0.11 -14.10
N THR A 452 27.28 -1.16 -14.17
CA THR A 452 26.01 -1.66 -13.64
C THR A 452 24.82 -0.88 -14.23
N LYS A 453 24.86 -0.57 -15.53
CA LYS A 453 23.92 0.33 -16.21
C LYS A 453 23.21 -0.33 -17.37
N PHE A 454 21.91 -0.06 -17.44
CA PHE A 454 21.11 -0.25 -18.65
C PHE A 454 20.94 1.09 -19.37
N ASP A 455 21.07 1.07 -20.68
CA ASP A 455 20.80 2.20 -21.56
C ASP A 455 19.81 1.76 -22.66
N ASN A 456 19.22 2.73 -23.36
CA ASN A 456 18.39 2.45 -24.53
C ASN A 456 19.24 1.77 -25.62
N ALA A 457 18.73 0.70 -26.24
CA ALA A 457 19.45 0.01 -27.29
C ALA A 457 19.46 0.85 -28.56
N ALA A 458 20.66 1.25 -29.02
CA ALA A 458 20.83 1.98 -30.27
C ALA A 458 20.74 1.05 -31.49
N TYR A 459 21.08 -0.23 -31.32
CA TYR A 459 21.09 -1.25 -32.39
C TYR A 459 20.51 -2.56 -31.84
N ILE A 460 19.62 -3.18 -32.60
CA ILE A 460 19.06 -4.50 -32.33
C ILE A 460 19.44 -5.38 -33.52
N PRO A 461 20.17 -6.50 -33.31
CA PRO A 461 20.51 -7.43 -34.40
C PRO A 461 19.27 -7.96 -35.11
N GLU A 462 19.40 -8.22 -36.44
CA GLU A 462 18.24 -8.70 -37.21
C GLU A 462 17.71 -10.05 -36.72
N GLU A 463 18.59 -10.89 -36.20
CA GLU A 463 18.25 -12.19 -35.60
C GLU A 463 17.31 -12.05 -34.38
N ALA A 464 17.41 -10.95 -33.66
CA ALA A 464 16.55 -10.65 -32.51
C ALA A 464 15.16 -10.14 -32.92
N LYS A 465 14.99 -9.66 -34.16
CA LYS A 465 13.71 -9.15 -34.68
C LYS A 465 12.81 -10.25 -35.26
N ILE A 466 13.36 -11.45 -35.50
CA ILE A 466 12.65 -12.56 -36.15
C ILE A 466 11.83 -13.40 -35.15
N GLU A 467 12.01 -13.19 -33.82
CA GLU A 467 11.36 -13.96 -32.76
C GLU A 467 10.13 -13.27 -32.13
N ASP A 468 9.55 -12.28 -32.78
CA ASP A 468 8.31 -11.60 -32.32
C ASP A 468 7.05 -12.21 -32.95
#